data_8d5ff33f2af45fcf340663df42c6aad1
#
_entry.id   8d5ff33f2af45fcf340663df42c6aad1
#
_cell.length_a   1.000
_cell.length_b   1.000
_cell.length_c   1.000
_cell.angle_alpha   90.00
_cell.angle_beta   90.00
_cell.angle_gamma   90.00
#
_symmetry.space_group_name_H-M   'P 1'
#
loop_
_entity.id
_entity.type
_entity.pdbx_description
1 polymer ?
#
loop_
_entity_poly.entity_id
_entity_poly.type
_entity_poly.pdbx_seq_one_letter_code
_entity_poly.pdbx_strand_id
1 'polypeptide(L)'
;MIKINITGDRWLDPSTCRIMFDLRNMGTSLQELRPLGGPWSFFRRMRCLCNGQVIEDIDSYNRVHELFSILTAEDSRKKSEAYHFGRSWDHIIHMGTNTTYTSANFSGTFYDQSETVLFKPLLGILNQPKYLPIRYCPITIELELVNDMKEPILTPVGTKFTPGNTSVLWQIENV
;
A
#
# COMPACT_ATOMS: atom_id res chain seq x y z
N MET A 1 0.97 -10.12 -11.62
CA MET A 1 2.24 -10.12 -10.84
C MET A 1 3.13 -9.04 -11.39
N ILE A 2 3.60 -8.14 -10.51
CA ILE A 2 4.48 -7.02 -10.82
C ILE A 2 5.90 -7.40 -10.38
N LYS A 3 6.90 -7.10 -11.20
CA LYS A 3 8.31 -7.36 -10.87
C LYS A 3 9.12 -6.07 -10.93
N ILE A 4 9.81 -5.77 -9.85
CA ILE A 4 10.70 -4.62 -9.72
C ILE A 4 12.12 -5.15 -9.58
N ASN A 5 12.98 -4.82 -10.54
CA ASN A 5 14.39 -5.23 -10.54
C ASN A 5 15.26 -4.08 -10.03
N ILE A 6 16.00 -4.33 -8.96
CA ILE A 6 16.94 -3.40 -8.36
C ILE A 6 18.35 -3.91 -8.68
N THR A 7 18.99 -3.27 -9.65
CA THR A 7 20.33 -3.63 -10.14
C THR A 7 21.20 -2.38 -10.20
N GLY A 8 22.51 -2.54 -10.09
CA GLY A 8 23.43 -1.42 -10.19
C GLY A 8 24.86 -1.79 -9.77
N ASP A 9 25.77 -0.86 -9.94
CA ASP A 9 27.19 -1.05 -9.64
C ASP A 9 27.59 -0.61 -8.23
N ARG A 10 26.65 -0.07 -7.47
CA ARG A 10 26.90 0.59 -6.19
C ARG A 10 26.22 -0.14 -5.04
N TRP A 11 26.32 0.47 -3.88
CA TRP A 11 25.67 0.05 -2.66
C TRP A 11 24.28 0.69 -2.57
N LEU A 12 23.30 -0.10 -2.20
CA LEU A 12 21.93 0.35 -1.92
C LEU A 12 21.80 0.63 -0.43
N ASP A 13 21.25 1.79 -0.08
CA ASP A 13 20.73 2.04 1.26
C ASP A 13 19.30 1.48 1.34
N PRO A 14 19.10 0.33 1.99
CA PRO A 14 17.79 -0.29 2.02
C PRO A 14 16.77 0.51 2.85
N SER A 15 17.24 1.32 3.79
CA SER A 15 16.37 2.13 4.65
C SER A 15 15.58 3.18 3.88
N THR A 16 16.10 3.61 2.74
CA THR A 16 15.47 4.63 1.86
C THR A 16 14.53 4.06 0.81
N CYS A 17 14.52 2.73 0.64
CA CYS A 17 13.68 2.09 -0.37
C CYS A 17 12.19 2.27 -0.07
N ARG A 18 11.46 2.69 -1.09
CA ARG A 18 9.98 2.83 -1.07
C ARG A 18 9.42 2.26 -2.36
N ILE A 19 8.24 1.69 -2.27
CA ILE A 19 7.44 1.32 -3.43
C ILE A 19 6.44 2.43 -3.66
N MET A 20 6.44 2.95 -4.87
CA MET A 20 5.53 4.01 -5.33
C MET A 20 4.74 3.49 -6.50
N PHE A 21 3.47 3.85 -6.55
CA PHE A 21 2.59 3.54 -7.69
C PHE A 21 1.45 4.54 -7.76
N ASP A 22 0.84 4.62 -8.93
CA ASP A 22 -0.38 5.39 -9.13
C ASP A 22 -1.59 4.48 -8.99
N LEU A 23 -2.52 4.88 -8.14
CA LEU A 23 -3.79 4.19 -7.95
C LEU A 23 -4.89 5.00 -8.64
N ARG A 24 -5.48 4.42 -9.70
CA ARG A 24 -6.55 5.03 -10.46
C ARG A 24 -7.90 4.44 -10.10
N ASN A 25 -8.88 5.31 -9.88
CA ASN A 25 -10.27 4.91 -9.71
C ASN A 25 -10.94 4.77 -11.07
N MET A 26 -11.25 3.53 -11.46
CA MET A 26 -11.90 3.16 -12.72
C MET A 26 -13.42 2.93 -12.55
N GLY A 27 -13.98 3.26 -11.39
CA GLY A 27 -15.40 3.08 -11.10
C GLY A 27 -16.31 3.94 -11.96
N THR A 28 -17.58 3.70 -11.89
CA THR A 28 -18.61 4.53 -12.54
C THR A 28 -19.23 5.48 -11.52
N SER A 29 -19.18 6.78 -11.78
CA SER A 29 -19.83 7.88 -11.07
C SER A 29 -19.76 7.93 -9.53
N LEU A 30 -19.37 9.08 -9.00
CA LEU A 30 -19.50 9.54 -7.59
C LEU A 30 -18.97 8.61 -6.47
N GLN A 31 -18.36 7.48 -6.81
CA GLN A 31 -17.79 6.58 -5.82
C GLN A 31 -16.31 6.90 -5.60
N GLU A 32 -15.98 7.22 -4.38
CA GLU A 32 -14.60 7.40 -3.97
C GLU A 32 -13.94 6.05 -3.72
N LEU A 33 -12.75 5.88 -4.28
CA LEU A 33 -11.91 4.74 -4.00
C LEU A 33 -11.17 4.98 -2.68
N ARG A 34 -11.45 4.15 -1.70
CA ARG A 34 -10.80 4.22 -0.41
C ARG A 34 -10.24 2.87 -0.01
N PRO A 35 -8.94 2.75 0.25
CA PRO A 35 -8.37 1.50 0.74
C PRO A 35 -8.80 1.21 2.18
N LEU A 36 -8.87 -0.07 2.50
CA LEU A 36 -9.16 -0.56 3.85
C LEU A 36 -8.05 -0.23 4.85
N GLY A 37 -6.83 -0.12 4.36
CA GLY A 37 -5.63 0.23 5.12
C GLY A 37 -4.74 1.16 4.32
N GLY A 38 -3.43 0.97 4.41
CA GLY A 38 -2.46 1.71 3.60
C GLY A 38 -2.33 1.17 2.16
N PRO A 39 -1.39 1.74 1.38
CA PRO A 39 -1.14 1.32 0.00
C PRO A 39 -0.82 -0.16 -0.17
N TRP A 40 -0.34 -0.82 0.86
CA TRP A 40 -0.07 -2.27 0.88
C TRP A 40 -1.32 -3.14 0.79
N SER A 41 -2.51 -2.58 1.01
CA SER A 41 -3.78 -3.33 0.99
C SER A 41 -4.06 -4.01 -0.35
N PHE A 42 -3.50 -3.49 -1.43
CA PHE A 42 -3.68 -4.01 -2.79
C PHE A 42 -2.82 -5.23 -3.12
N PHE A 43 -1.85 -5.58 -2.26
CA PHE A 43 -0.90 -6.66 -2.51
C PHE A 43 -1.17 -7.86 -1.60
N ARG A 44 -1.52 -9.00 -2.19
CA ARG A 44 -1.75 -10.24 -1.47
C ARG A 44 -0.44 -10.88 -1.00
N ARG A 45 0.59 -10.84 -1.85
CA ARG A 45 1.87 -11.48 -1.60
C ARG A 45 3.02 -10.61 -2.03
N MET A 46 4.08 -10.62 -1.27
CA MET A 46 5.34 -9.99 -1.62
C MET A 46 6.48 -10.97 -1.46
N ARG A 47 7.32 -11.08 -2.48
CA ARG A 47 8.53 -11.88 -2.47
C ARG A 47 9.74 -11.03 -2.77
N CYS A 48 10.84 -11.35 -2.12
CA CYS A 48 12.14 -10.78 -2.41
C CYS A 48 13.09 -11.89 -2.88
N LEU A 49 13.72 -11.69 -4.01
CA LEU A 49 14.68 -12.62 -4.56
C LEU A 49 16.08 -11.94 -4.64
N CYS A 50 17.12 -12.70 -4.32
CA CYS A 50 18.52 -12.33 -4.59
C CYS A 50 19.12 -13.34 -5.57
N ASN A 51 19.68 -12.87 -6.67
CA ASN A 51 20.20 -13.73 -7.75
C ASN A 51 19.19 -14.82 -8.20
N GLY A 52 17.91 -14.49 -8.24
CA GLY A 52 16.85 -15.42 -8.62
C GLY A 52 16.42 -16.42 -7.56
N GLN A 53 17.04 -16.43 -6.39
CA GLN A 53 16.63 -17.26 -5.26
C GLN A 53 15.76 -16.45 -4.31
N VAL A 54 14.63 -17.04 -3.90
CA VAL A 54 13.70 -16.44 -2.94
C VAL A 54 14.38 -16.40 -1.57
N ILE A 55 14.54 -15.19 -1.02
CA ILE A 55 15.10 -14.95 0.31
C ILE A 55 14.04 -14.58 1.33
N GLU A 56 12.98 -13.92 0.89
CA GLU A 56 11.81 -13.63 1.71
C GLU A 56 10.53 -13.88 0.89
N ASP A 57 9.51 -14.42 1.54
CA ASP A 57 8.22 -14.72 0.93
C ASP A 57 7.12 -14.50 1.99
N ILE A 58 6.32 -13.48 1.77
CA ILE A 58 5.25 -13.09 2.70
C ILE A 58 3.91 -13.23 1.97
N ASP A 59 3.17 -14.27 2.32
CA ASP A 59 1.78 -14.43 1.90
C ASP A 59 0.85 -13.61 2.81
N SER A 60 -0.33 -13.27 2.31
CA SER A 60 -1.27 -12.38 3.00
C SER A 60 -0.60 -11.06 3.43
N TYR A 61 0.25 -10.53 2.55
CA TYR A 61 1.10 -9.37 2.81
C TYR A 61 0.31 -8.14 3.29
N ASN A 62 -0.85 -7.89 2.68
CA ASN A 62 -1.76 -6.82 3.07
C ASN A 62 -2.12 -6.87 4.57
N ARG A 63 -2.46 -8.05 5.08
CA ARG A 63 -2.85 -8.25 6.48
C ARG A 63 -1.65 -8.19 7.42
N VAL A 64 -0.54 -8.80 7.02
CA VAL A 64 0.70 -8.78 7.82
C VAL A 64 1.21 -7.35 7.95
N HIS A 65 1.27 -6.60 6.87
CA HIS A 65 1.72 -5.20 6.91
C HIS A 65 0.80 -4.33 7.77
N GLU A 66 -0.51 -4.51 7.65
CA GLU A 66 -1.49 -3.79 8.47
C GLU A 66 -1.32 -4.11 9.95
N LEU A 67 -1.13 -5.39 10.31
CA LEU A 67 -0.88 -5.80 11.68
C LEU A 67 0.35 -5.10 12.26
N PHE A 68 1.48 -5.08 11.54
CA PHE A 68 2.68 -4.38 11.99
C PHE A 68 2.47 -2.88 12.07
N SER A 69 1.69 -2.31 11.16
CA SER A 69 1.32 -0.89 11.21
C SER A 69 0.52 -0.55 12.47
N ILE A 70 -0.45 -1.38 12.84
CA ILE A 70 -1.25 -1.18 14.06
C ILE A 70 -0.41 -1.33 15.32
N LEU A 71 0.55 -2.25 15.34
CA LEU A 71 1.47 -2.47 16.47
C LEU A 71 2.53 -1.38 16.61
N THR A 72 2.73 -0.55 15.58
CA THR A 72 3.66 0.57 15.64
C THR A 72 3.06 1.72 16.46
N ALA A 73 3.87 2.36 17.30
CA ALA A 73 3.43 3.49 18.12
C ALA A 73 2.81 4.61 17.27
N GLU A 74 1.74 5.22 17.75
CA GLU A 74 0.95 6.22 17.02
C GLU A 74 1.79 7.39 16.50
N ASP A 75 2.70 7.92 17.31
CA ASP A 75 3.60 9.01 16.89
C ASP A 75 4.52 8.60 15.75
N SER A 76 4.99 7.33 15.74
CA SER A 76 5.80 6.80 14.66
C SER A 76 4.97 6.58 13.40
N ARG A 77 3.71 6.18 13.53
CA ARG A 77 2.78 6.05 12.40
C ARG A 77 2.45 7.39 11.78
N LYS A 78 2.19 8.41 12.60
CA LYS A 78 1.91 9.79 12.13
C LYS A 78 3.09 10.42 11.41
N LYS A 79 4.30 10.04 11.81
CA LYS A 79 5.56 10.45 11.18
C LYS A 79 6.05 9.46 10.14
N SER A 80 5.31 8.36 9.92
CA SER A 80 5.66 7.34 8.97
C SER A 80 5.78 7.94 7.58
N GLU A 81 6.85 7.57 6.91
CA GLU A 81 7.19 7.98 5.56
C GLU A 81 6.29 7.36 4.49
N ALA A 82 5.24 6.64 4.90
CA ALA A 82 4.24 6.16 3.97
C ALA A 82 3.27 7.29 3.64
N TYR A 83 3.23 7.66 2.39
CA TYR A 83 2.24 8.59 1.88
C TYR A 83 0.95 7.82 1.63
N HIS A 84 -0.02 8.03 2.53
CA HIS A 84 -1.31 7.39 2.45
C HIS A 84 -2.32 8.39 1.92
N PHE A 85 -2.69 8.33 0.66
CA PHE A 85 -3.84 9.10 0.17
C PHE A 85 -3.93 10.52 0.77
N GLY A 86 -2.78 11.18 0.90
CA GLY A 86 -2.64 12.56 1.36
C GLY A 86 -3.04 12.86 2.79
N ARG A 87 -3.36 11.86 3.66
CA ARG A 87 -3.83 12.15 5.01
C ARG A 87 -3.38 11.17 6.09
N SER A 88 -3.33 11.72 7.30
CA SER A 88 -2.96 10.97 8.49
C SER A 88 -4.00 9.92 8.86
N TRP A 89 -3.52 8.88 9.51
CA TRP A 89 -4.27 7.75 10.03
C TRP A 89 -5.49 8.10 10.90
N ASP A 90 -5.54 9.27 11.49
CA ASP A 90 -6.63 9.71 12.37
C ASP A 90 -8.02 9.66 11.69
N HIS A 91 -8.07 9.84 10.38
CA HIS A 91 -9.32 9.78 9.64
C HIS A 91 -9.91 8.37 9.49
N ILE A 92 -9.09 7.33 9.62
CA ILE A 92 -9.56 5.94 9.54
C ILE A 92 -10.19 5.52 10.87
N ILE A 93 -9.63 5.98 11.99
CA ILE A 93 -10.13 5.63 13.34
C ILE A 93 -11.45 6.30 13.65
N HIS A 94 -11.67 7.52 13.19
CA HIS A 94 -12.93 8.25 13.43
C HIS A 94 -14.12 7.79 12.59
N MET A 95 -13.91 6.85 11.67
CA MET A 95 -15.00 6.30 10.85
C MET A 95 -16.00 5.42 11.61
N GLY A 96 -15.66 4.98 12.81
CA GLY A 96 -16.57 4.22 13.68
C GLY A 96 -17.60 5.07 14.44
N THR A 97 -17.43 6.37 14.48
CA THR A 97 -18.32 7.30 15.16
C THR A 97 -19.13 8.10 14.15
N ASN A 98 -20.33 7.73 13.99
CA ASN A 98 -21.57 8.30 13.49
C ASN A 98 -21.55 9.81 13.09
N THR A 99 -20.58 10.25 12.33
CA THR A 99 -20.51 11.63 11.85
C THR A 99 -20.87 11.71 10.37
N THR A 100 -21.65 12.69 10.02
CA THR A 100 -22.00 13.04 8.66
C THR A 100 -20.72 13.31 7.87
N TYR A 101 -20.44 12.48 6.88
CA TYR A 101 -19.26 12.63 6.04
C TYR A 101 -19.46 13.84 5.15
N THR A 102 -18.70 14.89 5.39
CA THR A 102 -18.53 15.97 4.42
C THR A 102 -17.32 15.68 3.55
N SER A 103 -17.40 15.98 2.28
CA SER A 103 -16.31 15.79 1.29
C SER A 103 -14.97 16.40 1.72
N ALA A 104 -14.98 17.38 2.62
CA ALA A 104 -13.78 18.00 3.16
C ALA A 104 -12.94 17.09 4.08
N ASN A 105 -13.54 16.02 4.64
CA ASN A 105 -12.89 15.10 5.58
C ASN A 105 -12.51 13.77 4.93
N PHE A 106 -12.67 13.65 3.64
CA PHE A 106 -12.52 12.43 2.91
C PHE A 106 -11.22 12.43 2.10
N SER A 107 -10.46 11.37 2.25
CA SER A 107 -9.22 11.15 1.53
C SER A 107 -9.37 9.88 0.70
N GLY A 108 -9.98 10.02 -0.45
CA GLY A 108 -10.17 8.95 -1.42
C GLY A 108 -9.93 9.49 -2.83
N THR A 109 -9.63 8.60 -3.74
CA THR A 109 -9.47 8.96 -5.15
C THR A 109 -10.85 9.02 -5.81
N PHE A 110 -11.20 10.18 -6.35
CA PHE A 110 -12.46 10.36 -7.07
C PHE A 110 -12.47 9.61 -8.40
N TYR A 111 -13.67 9.43 -8.93
CA TYR A 111 -13.89 8.84 -10.24
C TYR A 111 -12.96 9.44 -11.31
N ASP A 112 -12.34 8.55 -12.10
CA ASP A 112 -11.40 8.88 -13.19
C ASP A 112 -10.16 9.69 -12.77
N GLN A 113 -9.89 9.77 -11.47
CA GLN A 113 -8.67 10.38 -10.95
C GLN A 113 -7.65 9.32 -10.56
N SER A 114 -6.40 9.72 -10.61
CA SER A 114 -5.26 8.93 -10.14
C SER A 114 -4.58 9.63 -8.98
N GLU A 115 -4.14 8.87 -8.01
CA GLU A 115 -3.38 9.36 -6.87
C GLU A 115 -2.09 8.55 -6.72
N THR A 116 -0.97 9.26 -6.63
CA THR A 116 0.33 8.63 -6.39
C THR A 116 0.47 8.31 -4.90
N VAL A 117 0.73 7.06 -4.60
CA VAL A 117 0.92 6.56 -3.24
C VAL A 117 2.27 5.88 -3.12
N LEU A 118 2.86 5.93 -1.93
CA LEU A 118 4.11 5.26 -1.65
C LEU A 118 4.10 4.64 -0.24
N PHE A 119 4.85 3.56 -0.07
CA PHE A 119 5.01 2.92 1.22
C PHE A 119 6.37 2.24 1.35
N LYS A 120 6.82 2.05 2.58
CA LYS A 120 8.01 1.27 2.88
C LYS A 120 7.67 -0.22 2.87
N PRO A 121 8.35 -1.04 2.05
CA PRO A 121 8.11 -2.48 2.03
C PRO A 121 8.44 -3.12 3.39
N LEU A 122 7.57 -4.01 3.86
CA LEU A 122 7.82 -4.82 5.04
C LEU A 122 8.64 -6.06 4.63
N LEU A 123 9.91 -5.83 4.32
CA LEU A 123 10.90 -6.87 3.99
C LEU A 123 12.11 -6.69 4.90
N GLY A 124 12.57 -7.75 5.57
CA GLY A 124 13.68 -7.71 6.51
C GLY A 124 14.95 -7.18 5.85
N ILE A 125 15.23 -7.59 4.62
CA ILE A 125 16.38 -7.12 3.87
C ILE A 125 16.35 -5.60 3.60
N LEU A 126 15.16 -5.02 3.44
CA LEU A 126 14.98 -3.58 3.22
C LEU A 126 14.80 -2.78 4.52
N ASN A 127 14.68 -3.46 5.66
CA ASN A 127 14.50 -2.83 6.97
C ASN A 127 15.74 -2.91 7.87
N GLN A 128 16.90 -3.16 7.29
CA GLN A 128 18.18 -3.21 8.00
C GLN A 128 19.00 -1.92 7.80
N PRO A 129 19.90 -1.59 8.74
CA PRO A 129 20.72 -0.37 8.66
C PRO A 129 21.99 -0.53 7.81
N LYS A 130 22.27 -1.72 7.26
CA LYS A 130 23.48 -2.00 6.50
C LYS A 130 23.23 -1.82 5.01
N TYR A 131 24.22 -1.22 4.32
CA TYR A 131 24.18 -1.13 2.86
C TYR A 131 24.26 -2.50 2.18
N LEU A 132 23.52 -2.64 1.09
CA LEU A 132 23.48 -3.86 0.27
C LEU A 132 24.32 -3.68 -0.98
N PRO A 133 25.27 -4.61 -1.26
CA PRO A 133 26.10 -4.56 -2.45
C PRO A 133 25.32 -5.14 -3.65
N ILE A 134 24.43 -4.36 -4.26
CA ILE A 134 23.52 -4.82 -5.32
C ILE A 134 24.25 -5.31 -6.57
N ARG A 135 25.50 -4.91 -6.77
CA ARG A 135 26.36 -5.47 -7.83
C ARG A 135 26.53 -6.98 -7.71
N TYR A 136 26.64 -7.50 -6.48
CA TYR A 136 26.86 -8.92 -6.19
C TYR A 136 25.57 -9.66 -5.82
N CYS A 137 24.59 -8.93 -5.38
CA CYS A 137 23.28 -9.45 -5.00
C CYS A 137 22.18 -8.57 -5.60
N PRO A 138 21.92 -8.67 -6.91
CA PRO A 138 20.80 -8.00 -7.52
C PRO A 138 19.49 -8.49 -6.88
N ILE A 139 18.62 -7.56 -6.56
CA ILE A 139 17.36 -7.83 -5.85
C ILE A 139 16.22 -7.73 -6.84
N THR A 140 15.29 -8.67 -6.77
CA THR A 140 14.01 -8.60 -7.46
C THR A 140 12.91 -8.64 -6.43
N ILE A 141 12.01 -7.67 -6.47
CA ILE A 141 10.78 -7.66 -5.67
C ILE A 141 9.64 -8.10 -6.57
N GLU A 142 8.90 -9.10 -6.15
CA GLU A 142 7.70 -9.57 -6.83
C GLU A 142 6.48 -9.25 -5.98
N LEU A 143 5.51 -8.57 -6.59
CA LEU A 143 4.25 -8.18 -5.98
C LEU A 143 3.10 -8.90 -6.68
N GLU A 144 2.27 -9.56 -5.89
CA GLU A 144 1.07 -10.21 -6.37
C GLU A 144 -0.14 -9.45 -5.84
N LEU A 145 -1.01 -9.02 -6.73
CA LEU A 145 -2.23 -8.30 -6.37
C LEU A 145 -3.22 -9.23 -5.65
N VAL A 146 -4.13 -8.63 -4.92
CA VAL A 146 -5.26 -9.36 -4.32
C VAL A 146 -6.10 -10.03 -5.40
N ASN A 147 -6.72 -11.17 -5.07
CA ASN A 147 -7.53 -11.93 -6.02
C ASN A 147 -8.90 -11.29 -6.25
N ASP A 148 -9.47 -10.66 -5.23
CA ASP A 148 -10.74 -9.97 -5.31
C ASP A 148 -10.50 -8.46 -5.25
N MET A 149 -10.92 -7.74 -6.28
CA MET A 149 -10.80 -6.28 -6.36
C MET A 149 -11.52 -5.54 -5.22
N LYS A 150 -12.47 -6.21 -4.56
CA LYS A 150 -13.23 -5.65 -3.44
C LYS A 150 -12.51 -5.76 -2.10
N GLU A 151 -11.55 -6.68 -1.99
CA GLU A 151 -10.87 -6.97 -0.73
C GLU A 151 -10.15 -5.74 -0.13
N PRO A 152 -9.41 -4.93 -0.91
CA PRO A 152 -8.64 -3.82 -0.36
C PRO A 152 -9.45 -2.54 -0.16
N ILE A 153 -10.76 -2.52 -0.46
CA ILE A 153 -11.53 -1.29 -0.59
C ILE A 153 -12.64 -1.20 0.46
N LEU A 154 -12.84 0.01 0.97
CA LEU A 154 -14.01 0.42 1.72
C LEU A 154 -14.99 1.15 0.80
N THR A 155 -16.26 0.78 0.90
CA THR A 155 -17.33 1.44 0.15
C THR A 155 -18.29 2.14 1.09
N PRO A 156 -18.69 3.37 0.80
CA PRO A 156 -19.77 4.00 1.51
C PRO A 156 -21.10 3.33 1.15
N VAL A 157 -21.85 2.91 2.15
CA VAL A 157 -23.24 2.45 2.03
C VAL A 157 -24.10 3.37 2.89
N GLY A 158 -24.68 4.38 2.28
CA GLY A 158 -25.37 5.44 3.01
C GLY A 158 -24.40 6.23 3.90
N THR A 159 -24.60 6.19 5.20
CA THR A 159 -23.73 6.82 6.20
C THR A 159 -22.67 5.88 6.79
N LYS A 160 -22.59 4.63 6.32
CA LYS A 160 -21.68 3.61 6.84
C LYS A 160 -20.73 3.12 5.74
N PHE A 161 -19.52 2.77 6.15
CA PHE A 161 -18.57 2.08 5.28
C PHE A 161 -18.68 0.58 5.49
N THR A 162 -18.79 -0.17 4.40
CA THR A 162 -18.85 -1.63 4.44
C THR A 162 -17.72 -2.19 3.57
N PRO A 163 -16.85 -3.00 4.13
CA PRO A 163 -15.81 -3.65 3.34
C PRO A 163 -16.42 -4.56 2.26
N GLY A 164 -15.82 -4.55 1.10
CA GLY A 164 -16.10 -5.52 0.05
C GLY A 164 -17.42 -5.36 -0.72
N ASN A 165 -18.24 -4.37 -0.43
CA ASN A 165 -19.49 -4.14 -1.14
C ASN A 165 -19.37 -2.95 -2.10
N THR A 166 -18.65 -3.13 -3.21
CA THR A 166 -18.42 -2.05 -4.15
C THR A 166 -18.46 -2.52 -5.60
N SER A 167 -18.91 -1.62 -6.46
CA SER A 167 -18.71 -1.67 -7.90
C SER A 167 -17.49 -0.84 -8.35
N VAL A 168 -16.72 -0.28 -7.42
CA VAL A 168 -15.52 0.48 -7.74
C VAL A 168 -14.46 -0.45 -8.31
N LEU A 169 -13.98 -0.11 -9.49
CA LEU A 169 -12.85 -0.75 -10.12
C LEU A 169 -11.62 0.14 -9.92
N TRP A 170 -10.47 -0.47 -9.74
CA TRP A 170 -9.21 0.23 -9.60
C TRP A 170 -8.14 -0.37 -10.47
N GLN A 171 -7.14 0.43 -10.78
CA GLN A 171 -5.98 0.05 -11.55
C GLN A 171 -4.72 0.59 -10.91
N ILE A 172 -3.66 -0.22 -10.90
CA ILE A 172 -2.32 0.20 -10.50
C ILE A 172 -1.51 0.48 -11.75
N GLU A 173 -0.91 1.68 -11.80
CA GLU A 173 -0.08 2.15 -12.89
C GLU A 173 1.27 2.62 -12.34
N ASN A 174 2.28 2.73 -13.20
CA ASN A 174 3.57 3.36 -12.91
C ASN A 174 4.27 2.84 -11.63
N VAL A 175 4.36 1.53 -11.47
CA VAL A 175 5.07 0.89 -10.35
C VAL A 175 6.59 0.89 -10.57
#